data_de9b9ad6e29ce8ea866535959de7e937
#
_entry.id   de9b9ad6e29ce8ea866535959de7e937
#
_cell.length_a   1.000
_cell.length_b   1.000
_cell.length_c   1.000
_cell.angle_alpha   90.00
_cell.angle_beta   90.00
_cell.angle_gamma   90.00
#
_symmetry.space_group_name_H-M   'P 1'
#
loop_
_entity.id
_entity.type
_entity.pdbx_description
1 polymer ?
#
loop_
_entity_poly.entity_id
_entity_poly.type
_entity_poly.pdbx_seq_one_letter_code
_entity_poly.pdbx_strand_id
1 'polypeptide(L)'
;VDILVLSMLSDRYDALKLCAHFKMNEATRAISILLICDPDDRPRAGKGLDLGASDVIFAPVDKQELLARVRTQARRTRYIEALRDRVDRGLELSVIDQLTGLYNRRYMNNQLEQLIQRSQMGGRPVSVVMADIDHFKAVNDTYGHDVGDEVLQEVAKRLKVNSRVMDVVCRPGGEEFMVIMPDTPGDLACAAAERIRRSVAAEPFIVNSGAREISITLSAGVSTINGAHDTIADLTKRADTALYQAKSAGRNRVESLAA
;
A
#
# COMPACT_ATOMS: atom_id res chain seq x y z
N VAL A 1 -8.03 -25.84 -1.88
CA VAL A 1 -7.36 -27.17 -1.91
C VAL A 1 -5.94 -26.95 -1.45
N ASP A 2 -5.54 -27.60 -0.36
CA ASP A 2 -4.24 -27.36 0.29
C ASP A 2 -3.15 -28.29 -0.27
N ILE A 3 -3.56 -29.50 -0.73
CA ILE A 3 -2.66 -30.52 -1.25
C ILE A 3 -3.30 -31.19 -2.46
N LEU A 4 -2.53 -31.38 -3.51
CA LEU A 4 -2.90 -32.13 -4.70
C LEU A 4 -2.03 -33.40 -4.80
N VAL A 5 -2.65 -34.57 -4.95
CA VAL A 5 -1.94 -35.82 -5.18
C VAL A 5 -2.12 -36.20 -6.65
N LEU A 6 -1.03 -36.35 -7.39
CA LEU A 6 -1.01 -36.71 -8.80
C LEU A 6 -0.31 -38.07 -8.97
N SER A 7 -0.96 -38.99 -9.65
CA SER A 7 -0.37 -40.29 -9.98
C SER A 7 0.29 -40.23 -11.36
N MET A 8 1.56 -40.54 -11.42
CA MET A 8 2.32 -40.70 -12.67
C MET A 8 2.10 -42.10 -13.31
N LEU A 9 1.40 -42.98 -12.62
CA LEU A 9 1.05 -44.31 -13.09
C LEU A 9 -0.22 -44.31 -13.96
N SER A 10 -0.86 -43.17 -14.13
CA SER A 10 -2.13 -43.05 -14.87
C SER A 10 -1.87 -42.64 -16.31
N ASP A 11 -2.45 -43.35 -17.25
CA ASP A 11 -2.44 -43.01 -18.68
C ASP A 11 -3.49 -41.97 -19.08
N ARG A 12 -4.34 -41.57 -18.12
CA ARG A 12 -5.45 -40.62 -18.39
C ARG A 12 -4.99 -39.17 -18.50
N TYR A 13 -3.84 -38.83 -17.93
CA TYR A 13 -3.27 -37.46 -17.93
C TYR A 13 -1.75 -37.49 -17.71
N ASP A 14 -1.10 -36.45 -18.16
CA ASP A 14 0.32 -36.24 -17.92
C ASP A 14 0.54 -35.46 -16.59
N ALA A 15 0.92 -36.18 -15.54
CA ALA A 15 1.09 -35.65 -14.21
C ALA A 15 2.20 -34.54 -14.16
N LEU A 16 3.25 -34.63 -14.97
CA LEU A 16 4.32 -33.61 -15.01
C LEU A 16 3.84 -32.32 -15.66
N LYS A 17 3.06 -32.41 -16.74
CA LYS A 17 2.45 -31.23 -17.36
C LYS A 17 1.46 -30.55 -16.41
N LEU A 18 0.64 -31.32 -15.69
CA LEU A 18 -0.26 -30.78 -14.68
C LEU A 18 0.51 -30.12 -13.55
N CYS A 19 1.56 -30.75 -13.03
CA CYS A 19 2.41 -30.18 -11.99
C CYS A 19 2.97 -28.83 -12.44
N ALA A 20 3.58 -28.75 -13.62
CA ALA A 20 4.10 -27.52 -14.19
C ALA A 20 3.01 -26.43 -14.34
N HIS A 21 1.84 -26.81 -14.86
CA HIS A 21 0.71 -25.90 -15.03
C HIS A 21 0.27 -25.25 -13.69
N PHE A 22 0.08 -26.08 -12.65
CA PHE A 22 -0.30 -25.57 -11.32
C PHE A 22 0.78 -24.68 -10.70
N LYS A 23 2.06 -24.98 -10.93
CA LYS A 23 3.18 -24.21 -10.37
C LYS A 23 3.46 -22.91 -11.12
N MET A 24 3.15 -22.83 -12.39
CA MET A 24 3.30 -21.61 -13.20
C MET A 24 2.15 -20.60 -12.98
N ASN A 25 0.98 -21.04 -12.54
CA ASN A 25 -0.17 -20.20 -12.31
C ASN A 25 -0.11 -19.56 -10.91
N GLU A 26 -0.17 -18.24 -10.84
CA GLU A 26 -0.07 -17.47 -9.60
C GLU A 26 -1.11 -17.87 -8.54
N ALA A 27 -2.34 -18.19 -8.97
CA ALA A 27 -3.42 -18.57 -8.07
C ALA A 27 -3.24 -19.98 -7.46
N THR A 28 -2.44 -20.85 -8.08
CA THR A 28 -2.30 -22.26 -7.68
C THR A 28 -0.87 -22.68 -7.32
N ARG A 29 0.14 -21.84 -7.57
CA ARG A 29 1.55 -22.17 -7.30
C ARG A 29 1.86 -22.52 -5.84
N ALA A 30 1.02 -22.07 -4.90
CA ALA A 30 1.18 -22.34 -3.48
C ALA A 30 0.68 -23.74 -3.06
N ILE A 31 -0.11 -24.41 -3.89
CA ILE A 31 -0.63 -25.75 -3.61
C ILE A 31 0.53 -26.74 -3.51
N SER A 32 0.57 -27.51 -2.42
CA SER A 32 1.53 -28.61 -2.28
C SER A 32 1.15 -29.76 -3.21
N ILE A 33 2.09 -30.20 -4.06
CA ILE A 33 1.86 -31.29 -5.00
C ILE A 33 2.69 -32.49 -4.58
N LEU A 34 2.01 -33.64 -4.36
CA LEU A 34 2.61 -34.92 -4.05
C LEU A 34 2.46 -35.84 -5.28
N LEU A 35 3.58 -36.35 -5.78
CA LEU A 35 3.58 -37.27 -6.93
C LEU A 35 3.69 -38.70 -6.47
N ILE A 36 2.88 -39.61 -7.09
CA ILE A 36 3.02 -41.05 -6.96
C ILE A 36 3.70 -41.59 -8.21
N CYS A 37 4.87 -42.21 -8.06
CA CYS A 37 5.73 -42.63 -9.15
C CYS A 37 5.97 -44.16 -9.12
N ASP A 38 6.37 -44.70 -10.25
CA ASP A 38 6.92 -46.06 -10.33
C ASP A 38 8.34 -46.05 -9.73
N PRO A 39 8.73 -47.05 -8.91
CA PRO A 39 10.10 -47.19 -8.40
C PRO A 39 11.17 -47.22 -9.48
N ASP A 40 10.82 -47.77 -10.66
CA ASP A 40 11.74 -47.90 -11.80
C ASP A 40 11.88 -46.63 -12.62
N ASP A 41 10.98 -45.63 -12.42
CA ASP A 41 11.01 -44.33 -13.14
C ASP A 41 11.54 -43.17 -12.28
N ARG A 42 12.66 -43.40 -11.61
CA ARG A 42 13.33 -42.36 -10.79
C ARG A 42 13.71 -41.08 -11.56
N PRO A 43 14.11 -41.17 -12.86
CA PRO A 43 14.40 -39.92 -13.60
C PRO A 43 13.17 -39.04 -13.79
N ARG A 44 11.97 -39.57 -13.99
CA ARG A 44 10.73 -38.79 -14.08
C ARG A 44 10.32 -38.24 -12.72
N ALA A 45 10.55 -39.01 -11.64
CA ALA A 45 10.35 -38.50 -10.28
C ALA A 45 11.20 -37.27 -9.98
N GLY A 46 12.49 -37.27 -10.37
CA GLY A 46 13.40 -36.12 -10.28
C GLY A 46 12.89 -34.91 -11.06
N LYS A 47 12.46 -35.10 -12.32
CA LYS A 47 11.85 -34.02 -13.11
C LYS A 47 10.60 -33.43 -12.45
N GLY A 48 9.81 -34.24 -11.75
CA GLY A 48 8.64 -33.78 -11.01
C GLY A 48 9.04 -32.82 -9.88
N LEU A 49 10.10 -33.11 -9.15
CA LEU A 49 10.65 -32.23 -8.12
C LEU A 49 11.21 -30.94 -8.72
N ASP A 50 11.94 -31.00 -9.83
CA ASP A 50 12.45 -29.81 -10.55
C ASP A 50 11.32 -28.91 -11.06
N LEU A 51 10.16 -29.48 -11.42
CA LEU A 51 8.96 -28.75 -11.81
C LEU A 51 8.17 -28.19 -10.62
N GLY A 52 8.67 -28.40 -9.39
CA GLY A 52 8.11 -27.80 -8.17
C GLY A 52 7.18 -28.70 -7.38
N ALA A 53 7.12 -30.02 -7.66
CA ALA A 53 6.43 -30.95 -6.77
C ALA A 53 7.03 -30.89 -5.36
N SER A 54 6.18 -30.99 -4.34
CA SER A 54 6.58 -30.84 -2.95
C SER A 54 7.20 -32.12 -2.37
N ASP A 55 6.80 -33.28 -2.92
CA ASP A 55 7.32 -34.58 -2.52
C ASP A 55 6.95 -35.68 -3.53
N VAL A 56 7.61 -36.83 -3.43
CA VAL A 56 7.38 -38.02 -4.27
C VAL A 56 7.21 -39.25 -3.39
N ILE A 57 6.26 -40.13 -3.74
CA ILE A 57 6.05 -41.46 -3.15
C ILE A 57 6.17 -42.49 -4.26
N PHE A 58 6.85 -43.59 -3.98
CA PHE A 58 6.95 -44.71 -4.92
C PHE A 58 5.90 -45.78 -4.64
N ALA A 59 5.35 -46.33 -5.73
CA ALA A 59 4.44 -47.48 -5.64
C ALA A 59 5.20 -48.77 -5.28
N PRO A 60 4.58 -49.76 -4.57
CA PRO A 60 3.21 -49.69 -4.01
C PRO A 60 3.13 -48.74 -2.81
N VAL A 61 2.09 -47.88 -2.81
CA VAL A 61 1.95 -46.82 -1.80
C VAL A 61 1.42 -47.43 -0.50
N ASP A 62 2.21 -47.30 0.56
CA ASP A 62 1.76 -47.60 1.91
C ASP A 62 0.83 -46.50 2.44
N LYS A 63 -0.31 -46.93 3.03
CA LYS A 63 -1.30 -46.00 3.55
C LYS A 63 -0.75 -45.11 4.67
N GLN A 64 0.12 -45.64 5.53
CA GLN A 64 0.66 -44.89 6.65
C GLN A 64 1.70 -43.89 6.17
N GLU A 65 2.54 -44.27 5.19
CA GLU A 65 3.48 -43.39 4.54
C GLU A 65 2.77 -42.21 3.83
N LEU A 66 1.75 -42.51 3.01
CA LEU A 66 0.96 -41.46 2.34
C LEU A 66 0.35 -40.50 3.35
N LEU A 67 -0.27 -40.97 4.40
CA LEU A 67 -0.87 -40.12 5.43
C LEU A 67 0.18 -39.31 6.17
N ALA A 68 1.37 -39.83 6.46
CA ALA A 68 2.44 -39.12 7.11
C ALA A 68 2.95 -37.95 6.23
N ARG A 69 3.16 -38.20 4.92
CA ARG A 69 3.60 -37.20 3.97
C ARG A 69 2.56 -36.10 3.75
N VAL A 70 1.29 -36.48 3.57
CA VAL A 70 0.19 -35.51 3.45
C VAL A 70 0.10 -34.63 4.70
N ARG A 71 0.19 -35.22 5.90
CA ARG A 71 0.20 -34.44 7.15
C ARG A 71 1.39 -33.50 7.24
N THR A 72 2.56 -33.92 6.78
CA THR A 72 3.77 -33.07 6.76
C THR A 72 3.60 -31.87 5.82
N GLN A 73 3.08 -32.11 4.62
CA GLN A 73 2.81 -31.02 3.67
C GLN A 73 1.72 -30.07 4.20
N ALA A 74 0.64 -30.61 4.78
CA ALA A 74 -0.42 -29.78 5.38
C ALA A 74 0.11 -28.88 6.52
N ARG A 75 0.99 -29.43 7.38
CA ARG A 75 1.63 -28.64 8.45
C ARG A 75 2.51 -27.52 7.86
N ARG A 76 3.30 -27.83 6.83
CA ARG A 76 4.17 -26.87 6.17
C ARG A 76 3.37 -25.73 5.54
N THR A 77 2.29 -26.04 4.84
CA THR A 77 1.41 -25.04 4.22
C THR A 77 0.82 -24.13 5.28
N ARG A 78 0.21 -24.69 6.34
CA ARG A 78 -0.36 -23.92 7.45
C ARG A 78 0.67 -23.05 8.17
N TYR A 79 1.90 -23.54 8.33
CA TYR A 79 2.97 -22.77 8.96
C TYR A 79 3.39 -21.55 8.11
N ILE A 80 3.50 -21.74 6.78
CA ILE A 80 3.82 -20.64 5.84
C ILE A 80 2.68 -19.62 5.82
N GLU A 81 1.42 -20.05 5.82
CA GLU A 81 0.25 -19.17 5.91
C GLU A 81 0.24 -18.38 7.22
N ALA A 82 0.46 -19.05 8.36
CA ALA A 82 0.52 -18.39 9.66
C ALA A 82 1.70 -17.39 9.77
N LEU A 83 2.82 -17.65 9.10
CA LEU A 83 3.94 -16.71 9.02
C LEU A 83 3.59 -15.48 8.17
N ARG A 84 2.96 -15.68 7.01
CA ARG A 84 2.45 -14.59 6.17
C ARG A 84 1.46 -13.72 6.94
N ASP A 85 0.48 -14.34 7.59
CA ASP A 85 -0.50 -13.64 8.42
C ASP A 85 0.15 -12.85 9.58
N ARG A 86 1.26 -13.34 10.15
CA ARG A 86 2.00 -12.60 11.18
C ARG A 86 2.76 -11.41 10.62
N VAL A 87 3.39 -11.57 9.46
CA VAL A 87 4.07 -10.47 8.75
C VAL A 87 3.06 -9.42 8.31
N ASP A 88 1.94 -9.84 7.72
CA ASP A 88 0.87 -8.95 7.29
C ASP A 88 0.25 -8.21 8.49
N ARG A 89 -0.01 -8.89 9.60
CA ARG A 89 -0.46 -8.25 10.84
C ARG A 89 0.58 -7.30 11.45
N GLY A 90 1.87 -7.64 11.39
CA GLY A 90 2.95 -6.72 11.82
C GLY A 90 3.00 -5.45 10.97
N LEU A 91 2.81 -5.58 9.66
CA LEU A 91 2.65 -4.46 8.73
C LEU A 91 1.31 -3.74 8.93
N GLU A 92 0.25 -4.47 9.36
CA GLU A 92 -1.07 -3.92 9.69
C GLU A 92 -1.08 -3.04 10.93
N LEU A 93 -0.25 -3.31 11.90
CA LEU A 93 -0.12 -2.53 13.13
C LEU A 93 0.64 -1.22 12.91
N SER A 94 1.40 -1.06 11.83
CA SER A 94 2.04 0.20 11.50
C SER A 94 1.06 1.07 10.69
N VAL A 95 0.33 1.94 11.36
CA VAL A 95 -0.53 2.97 10.75
C VAL A 95 0.20 4.30 10.55
N ILE A 96 1.45 4.37 10.97
CA ILE A 96 2.27 5.58 11.01
C ILE A 96 3.41 5.49 9.99
N ASP A 97 3.68 6.58 9.32
CA ASP A 97 4.91 6.81 8.54
C ASP A 97 6.09 7.02 9.49
N GLN A 98 7.11 6.19 9.39
CA GLN A 98 8.23 6.15 10.34
C GLN A 98 9.10 7.41 10.31
N LEU A 99 9.15 8.11 9.18
CA LEU A 99 9.95 9.31 9.05
C LEU A 99 9.27 10.53 9.68
N THR A 100 7.98 10.70 9.39
CA THR A 100 7.26 11.95 9.74
C THR A 100 6.38 11.83 10.97
N GLY A 101 6.07 10.61 11.41
CA GLY A 101 5.12 10.37 12.51
C GLY A 101 3.66 10.72 12.15
N LEU A 102 3.37 10.95 10.88
CA LEU A 102 2.00 11.09 10.37
C LEU A 102 1.39 9.72 10.07
N TYR A 103 0.09 9.71 9.77
CA TYR A 103 -0.55 8.48 9.29
C TYR A 103 -0.05 8.12 7.89
N ASN A 104 0.08 6.81 7.61
CA ASN A 104 0.52 6.31 6.33
C ASN A 104 -0.65 6.13 5.33
N ARG A 105 -0.33 5.77 4.07
CA ARG A 105 -1.30 5.53 2.99
C ARG A 105 -2.39 4.54 3.37
N ARG A 106 -2.06 3.51 4.12
CA ARG A 106 -3.02 2.48 4.51
C ARG A 106 -4.09 3.03 5.46
N TYR A 107 -3.67 3.72 6.52
CA TYR A 107 -4.59 4.38 7.44
C TYR A 107 -5.45 5.42 6.74
N MET A 108 -4.84 6.19 5.83
CA MET A 108 -5.52 7.16 4.98
C MET A 108 -6.68 6.54 4.21
N ASN A 109 -6.43 5.43 3.48
CA ASN A 109 -7.47 4.76 2.69
C ASN A 109 -8.61 4.23 3.56
N ASN A 110 -8.30 3.60 4.70
CA ASN A 110 -9.30 3.10 5.62
C ASN A 110 -10.18 4.22 6.20
N GLN A 111 -9.59 5.37 6.54
CA GLN A 111 -10.34 6.53 7.05
C GLN A 111 -11.22 7.16 5.97
N LEU A 112 -10.70 7.31 4.75
CA LEU A 112 -11.46 7.81 3.61
C LEU A 112 -12.69 6.95 3.34
N GLU A 113 -12.53 5.63 3.31
CA GLU A 113 -13.64 4.71 3.05
C GLU A 113 -14.77 4.88 4.08
N GLN A 114 -14.42 4.90 5.36
CA GLN A 114 -15.40 5.08 6.44
C GLN A 114 -16.11 6.44 6.37
N LEU A 115 -15.36 7.51 6.08
CA LEU A 115 -15.91 8.86 6.04
C LEU A 115 -16.80 9.08 4.81
N ILE A 116 -16.42 8.52 3.64
CA ILE A 116 -17.23 8.58 2.42
C ILE A 116 -18.54 7.84 2.64
N GLN A 117 -18.50 6.60 3.15
CA GLN A 117 -19.70 5.84 3.46
C GLN A 117 -20.65 6.61 4.40
N ARG A 118 -20.10 7.22 5.46
CA ARG A 118 -20.89 8.03 6.40
C ARG A 118 -21.49 9.25 5.73
N SER A 119 -20.75 9.95 4.88
CA SER A 119 -21.24 11.11 4.15
C SER A 119 -22.38 10.75 3.19
N GLN A 120 -22.27 9.62 2.48
CA GLN A 120 -23.28 9.12 1.55
C GLN A 120 -24.60 8.71 2.23
N MET A 121 -24.56 8.31 3.50
CA MET A 121 -25.74 7.99 4.31
C MET A 121 -26.48 9.24 4.85
N GLY A 122 -26.27 10.41 4.26
CA GLY A 122 -26.86 11.68 4.71
C GLY A 122 -26.02 12.40 5.77
N GLY A 123 -24.74 12.04 5.85
CA GLY A 123 -23.75 12.72 6.70
C GLY A 123 -23.32 14.07 6.15
N ARG A 124 -22.40 14.68 6.85
CA ARG A 124 -21.81 15.97 6.47
C ARG A 124 -20.73 15.80 5.39
N PRO A 125 -20.38 16.88 4.67
CA PRO A 125 -19.39 16.82 3.60
C PRO A 125 -18.01 16.41 4.12
N VAL A 126 -17.27 15.68 3.30
CA VAL A 126 -15.87 15.32 3.55
C VAL A 126 -15.04 15.95 2.45
N SER A 127 -14.00 16.67 2.85
CA SER A 127 -13.02 17.27 1.93
C SER A 127 -11.65 16.65 2.13
N VAL A 128 -10.85 16.65 1.07
CA VAL A 128 -9.44 16.26 1.10
C VAL A 128 -8.58 17.37 0.52
N VAL A 129 -7.42 17.56 1.13
CA VAL A 129 -6.35 18.40 0.61
C VAL A 129 -5.18 17.49 0.26
N MET A 130 -4.81 17.42 -1.01
CA MET A 130 -3.58 16.78 -1.45
C MET A 130 -2.51 17.85 -1.61
N ALA A 131 -1.38 17.67 -0.98
CA ALA A 131 -0.28 18.65 -0.96
C ALA A 131 1.03 17.97 -1.34
N ASP A 132 1.90 18.71 -2.01
CA ASP A 132 3.19 18.24 -2.46
C ASP A 132 4.22 19.37 -2.32
N ILE A 133 5.43 19.01 -1.87
CA ILE A 133 6.51 19.99 -1.65
C ILE A 133 7.07 20.45 -2.99
N ASP A 134 7.02 21.73 -3.23
CA ASP A 134 7.53 22.31 -4.46
C ASP A 134 9.04 22.13 -4.58
N HIS A 135 9.49 21.63 -5.73
CA HIS A 135 10.90 21.40 -6.07
C HIS A 135 11.67 20.49 -5.09
N PHE A 136 11.00 19.55 -4.41
CA PHE A 136 11.63 18.67 -3.42
C PHE A 136 12.81 17.88 -3.98
N LYS A 137 12.72 17.43 -5.24
CA LYS A 137 13.84 16.77 -5.90
C LYS A 137 15.10 17.68 -5.94
N ALA A 138 14.93 18.98 -6.22
CA ALA A 138 16.06 19.91 -6.23
C ALA A 138 16.68 20.09 -4.84
N VAL A 139 15.87 20.00 -3.78
CA VAL A 139 16.38 19.99 -2.40
C VAL A 139 17.27 18.76 -2.17
N ASN A 140 16.81 17.57 -2.53
CA ASN A 140 17.59 16.35 -2.40
C ASN A 140 18.86 16.39 -3.24
N ASP A 141 18.76 16.82 -4.49
CA ASP A 141 19.90 16.90 -5.41
C ASP A 141 20.96 17.91 -4.94
N THR A 142 20.57 18.99 -4.24
CA THR A 142 21.46 20.05 -3.78
C THR A 142 22.02 19.80 -2.39
N TYR A 143 21.21 19.27 -1.48
CA TYR A 143 21.56 19.20 -0.05
C TYR A 143 21.65 17.78 0.50
N GLY A 144 21.30 16.77 -0.31
CA GLY A 144 21.29 15.38 0.09
C GLY A 144 19.97 14.92 0.70
N HIS A 145 19.78 13.61 0.76
CA HIS A 145 18.55 12.99 1.26
C HIS A 145 18.30 13.23 2.74
N ASP A 146 19.36 13.34 3.56
CA ASP A 146 19.22 13.60 5.00
C ASP A 146 18.54 14.94 5.25
N VAL A 147 18.92 15.98 4.47
CA VAL A 147 18.26 17.30 4.53
C VAL A 147 16.84 17.24 3.99
N GLY A 148 16.60 16.43 2.94
CA GLY A 148 15.25 16.17 2.47
C GLY A 148 14.36 15.54 3.53
N ASP A 149 14.88 14.61 4.31
CA ASP A 149 14.16 13.98 5.42
C ASP A 149 13.83 15.00 6.53
N GLU A 150 14.75 15.91 6.89
CA GLU A 150 14.48 16.99 7.83
C GLU A 150 13.37 17.92 7.32
N VAL A 151 13.37 18.23 6.01
CA VAL A 151 12.30 19.02 5.39
C VAL A 151 10.96 18.31 5.48
N LEU A 152 10.90 17.02 5.17
CA LEU A 152 9.67 16.22 5.29
C LEU A 152 9.12 16.22 6.71
N GLN A 153 9.98 16.07 7.71
CA GLN A 153 9.61 16.10 9.13
C GLN A 153 9.06 17.45 9.55
N GLU A 154 9.69 18.54 9.15
CA GLU A 154 9.23 19.89 9.50
C GLU A 154 7.94 20.25 8.76
N VAL A 155 7.77 19.88 7.48
CA VAL A 155 6.50 20.03 6.77
C VAL A 155 5.39 19.26 7.50
N ALA A 156 5.63 18.01 7.87
CA ALA A 156 4.67 17.21 8.63
C ALA A 156 4.24 17.90 9.93
N LYS A 157 5.16 18.46 10.67
CA LYS A 157 4.89 19.21 11.90
C LYS A 157 4.05 20.46 11.63
N ARG A 158 4.37 21.25 10.60
CA ARG A 158 3.59 22.44 10.22
C ARG A 158 2.17 22.07 9.78
N LEU A 159 2.01 20.99 9.00
CA LEU A 159 0.69 20.47 8.63
C LEU A 159 -0.13 20.10 9.88
N LYS A 160 0.46 19.34 10.81
CA LYS A 160 -0.22 18.87 12.02
C LYS A 160 -0.65 20.02 12.93
N VAL A 161 0.19 21.03 13.13
CA VAL A 161 -0.13 22.22 13.95
C VAL A 161 -1.25 23.06 13.32
N ASN A 162 -1.34 23.08 11.98
CA ASN A 162 -2.35 23.82 11.25
C ASN A 162 -3.61 23.02 10.89
N SER A 163 -3.73 21.80 11.39
CA SER A 163 -4.90 20.94 11.24
C SER A 163 -5.67 20.84 12.55
N ARG A 164 -7.00 20.56 12.46
CA ARG A 164 -7.85 20.36 13.63
C ARG A 164 -7.60 18.97 14.22
N VAL A 165 -7.99 18.75 15.47
CA VAL A 165 -7.89 17.44 16.14
C VAL A 165 -8.65 16.33 15.39
N MET A 166 -9.74 16.68 14.71
CA MET A 166 -10.54 15.74 13.92
C MET A 166 -10.02 15.51 12.50
N ASP A 167 -9.08 16.35 12.02
CA ASP A 167 -8.49 16.17 10.70
C ASP A 167 -7.46 15.05 10.75
N VAL A 168 -7.40 14.25 9.68
CA VAL A 168 -6.45 13.14 9.57
C VAL A 168 -5.33 13.58 8.64
N VAL A 169 -4.14 13.78 9.19
CA VAL A 169 -2.96 14.20 8.42
C VAL A 169 -2.12 12.97 8.09
N CYS A 170 -1.90 12.74 6.81
CA CYS A 170 -1.23 11.56 6.27
C CYS A 170 -0.05 11.92 5.39
N ARG A 171 0.93 11.00 5.32
CA ARG A 171 1.94 10.96 4.28
C ARG A 171 1.80 9.66 3.49
N PRO A 172 1.20 9.70 2.28
CA PRO A 172 1.04 8.52 1.43
C PRO A 172 2.38 7.95 0.93
N GLY A 173 3.38 8.81 0.76
CA GLY A 173 4.73 8.42 0.34
C GLY A 173 5.45 9.56 -0.39
N GLY A 174 6.76 9.43 -0.57
CA GLY A 174 7.57 10.45 -1.25
C GLY A 174 7.47 11.81 -0.57
N GLU A 175 7.15 12.83 -1.35
CA GLU A 175 6.97 14.23 -0.95
C GLU A 175 5.50 14.66 -0.85
N GLU A 176 4.59 13.67 -0.94
CA GLU A 176 3.15 13.89 -0.93
C GLU A 176 2.56 13.80 0.47
N PHE A 177 1.64 14.71 0.77
CA PHE A 177 0.86 14.75 2.01
C PHE A 177 -0.62 14.82 1.69
N MET A 178 -1.45 14.29 2.58
CA MET A 178 -2.90 14.43 2.49
C MET A 178 -3.49 14.81 3.84
N VAL A 179 -4.42 15.77 3.81
CA VAL A 179 -5.26 16.10 4.96
C VAL A 179 -6.70 15.74 4.64
N ILE A 180 -7.28 14.83 5.41
CA ILE A 180 -8.68 14.46 5.31
C ILE A 180 -9.44 15.30 6.34
N MET A 181 -10.46 16.00 5.91
CA MET A 181 -11.24 16.95 6.71
C MET A 181 -12.69 16.49 6.81
N PRO A 182 -13.05 15.75 7.87
CA PRO A 182 -14.43 15.40 8.14
C PRO A 182 -15.30 16.63 8.38
N ASP A 183 -16.56 16.53 8.06
CA ASP A 183 -17.57 17.57 8.33
C ASP A 183 -17.17 18.97 7.81
N THR A 184 -16.46 19.01 6.67
CA THR A 184 -15.85 20.25 6.16
C THR A 184 -16.25 20.46 4.70
N PRO A 185 -17.01 21.53 4.40
CA PRO A 185 -17.34 21.92 3.03
C PRO A 185 -16.11 22.49 2.30
N GLY A 186 -16.17 22.55 0.97
CA GLY A 186 -15.02 22.86 0.12
C GLY A 186 -14.39 24.24 0.33
N ASP A 187 -15.22 25.25 0.61
CA ASP A 187 -14.76 26.60 0.91
C ASP A 187 -13.91 26.65 2.20
N LEU A 188 -14.34 25.95 3.24
CA LEU A 188 -13.60 25.84 4.50
C LEU A 188 -12.33 24.98 4.32
N ALA A 189 -12.39 23.94 3.47
CA ALA A 189 -11.22 23.14 3.15
C ALA A 189 -10.18 23.95 2.38
N CYS A 190 -10.59 24.80 1.41
CA CYS A 190 -9.71 25.71 0.71
C CYS A 190 -9.06 26.73 1.66
N ALA A 191 -9.83 27.29 2.59
CA ALA A 191 -9.28 28.20 3.60
C ALA A 191 -8.26 27.52 4.53
N ALA A 192 -8.52 26.26 4.91
CA ALA A 192 -7.58 25.46 5.70
C ALA A 192 -6.31 25.12 4.91
N ALA A 193 -6.45 24.72 3.64
CA ALA A 193 -5.31 24.45 2.76
C ALA A 193 -4.43 25.69 2.57
N GLU A 194 -5.05 26.86 2.38
CA GLU A 194 -4.30 28.12 2.25
C GLU A 194 -3.59 28.52 3.54
N ARG A 195 -4.18 28.26 4.72
CA ARG A 195 -3.50 28.44 6.02
C ARG A 195 -2.28 27.55 6.13
N ILE A 196 -2.40 26.28 5.76
CA ILE A 196 -1.30 25.30 5.74
C ILE A 196 -0.20 25.79 4.79
N ARG A 197 -0.55 26.13 3.55
CA ARG A 197 0.40 26.63 2.55
C ARG A 197 1.19 27.83 3.07
N ARG A 198 0.49 28.82 3.62
CA ARG A 198 1.12 30.01 4.21
C ARG A 198 2.05 29.68 5.36
N SER A 199 1.64 28.79 6.25
CA SER A 199 2.46 28.34 7.37
C SER A 199 3.76 27.65 6.90
N VAL A 200 3.71 26.88 5.81
CA VAL A 200 4.92 26.27 5.24
C VAL A 200 5.84 27.32 4.62
N ALA A 201 5.30 28.32 3.93
CA ALA A 201 6.07 29.35 3.25
C ALA A 201 6.54 30.51 4.15
N ALA A 202 5.97 30.67 5.36
CA ALA A 202 6.18 31.87 6.20
C ALA A 202 7.58 31.94 6.80
N GLU A 203 8.14 30.82 7.20
CA GLU A 203 9.43 30.79 7.90
C GLU A 203 10.37 29.80 7.21
N PRO A 204 11.66 30.15 7.07
CA PRO A 204 12.67 29.22 6.56
C PRO A 204 12.72 27.93 7.36
N PHE A 205 13.13 26.87 6.70
CA PHE A 205 13.39 25.58 7.32
C PHE A 205 14.83 25.55 7.82
N ILE A 206 15.01 25.33 9.10
CA ILE A 206 16.32 25.20 9.72
C ILE A 206 16.73 23.72 9.61
N VAL A 207 17.74 23.45 8.81
CA VAL A 207 18.21 22.08 8.49
C VAL A 207 19.70 21.92 8.79
N ASN A 208 20.18 20.68 8.71
CA ASN A 208 21.57 20.33 8.99
C ASN A 208 22.00 20.82 10.40
N SER A 209 21.21 20.40 11.41
CA SER A 209 21.44 20.74 12.83
C SER A 209 21.60 22.23 13.10
N GLY A 210 20.87 23.08 12.38
CA GLY A 210 20.89 24.54 12.55
C GLY A 210 21.89 25.25 11.66
N ALA A 211 22.64 24.55 10.81
CA ALA A 211 23.70 25.18 10.00
C ALA A 211 23.18 25.87 8.73
N ARG A 212 21.91 25.62 8.34
CA ARG A 212 21.32 26.18 7.10
C ARG A 212 19.86 26.56 7.24
N GLU A 213 19.49 27.61 6.52
CA GLU A 213 18.10 27.99 6.30
C GLU A 213 17.75 27.80 4.83
N ILE A 214 16.64 27.15 4.55
CA ILE A 214 16.11 26.95 3.19
C ILE A 214 14.65 27.35 3.14
N SER A 215 14.25 28.01 2.07
CA SER A 215 12.84 28.35 1.82
C SER A 215 12.16 27.23 1.09
N ILE A 216 11.05 26.75 1.64
CA ILE A 216 10.24 25.67 1.08
C ILE A 216 8.82 26.19 0.87
N THR A 217 8.21 25.79 -0.23
CA THR A 217 6.78 26.03 -0.48
C THR A 217 6.10 24.69 -0.79
N LEU A 218 4.78 24.68 -0.72
CA LEU A 218 3.97 23.57 -1.18
C LEU A 218 2.86 24.05 -2.10
N SER A 219 2.48 23.19 -3.01
CA SER A 219 1.26 23.31 -3.81
C SER A 219 0.20 22.37 -3.26
N ALA A 220 -1.07 22.77 -3.30
CA ALA A 220 -2.16 21.95 -2.80
C ALA A 220 -3.35 21.93 -3.76
N GLY A 221 -3.99 20.77 -3.84
CA GLY A 221 -5.25 20.54 -4.52
C GLY A 221 -6.34 20.15 -3.54
N VAL A 222 -7.51 20.77 -3.63
CA VAL A 222 -8.66 20.53 -2.76
C VAL A 222 -9.78 19.87 -3.53
N SER A 223 -10.41 18.88 -2.93
CA SER A 223 -11.61 18.24 -3.47
C SER A 223 -12.57 17.92 -2.31
N THR A 224 -13.87 17.98 -2.61
CA THR A 224 -14.94 17.65 -1.68
C THR A 224 -15.80 16.53 -2.29
N ILE A 225 -16.43 15.70 -1.46
CA ILE A 225 -17.38 14.68 -1.92
C ILE A 225 -18.47 15.33 -2.76
N ASN A 226 -18.72 14.76 -3.94
CA ASN A 226 -19.73 15.20 -4.89
C ASN A 226 -20.80 14.12 -5.09
N GLY A 227 -21.81 14.13 -4.21
CA GLY A 227 -22.96 13.25 -4.33
C GLY A 227 -22.80 11.83 -3.77
N ALA A 228 -23.87 11.04 -3.91
CA ALA A 228 -24.02 9.75 -3.24
C ALA A 228 -23.17 8.61 -3.83
N HIS A 229 -22.59 8.79 -5.01
CA HIS A 229 -21.85 7.73 -5.73
C HIS A 229 -20.36 8.00 -5.84
N ASP A 230 -19.85 9.04 -5.19
CA ASP A 230 -18.45 9.41 -5.24
C ASP A 230 -17.59 8.33 -4.55
N THR A 231 -16.52 7.92 -5.20
CA THR A 231 -15.58 6.93 -4.66
C THR A 231 -14.31 7.60 -4.13
N ILE A 232 -13.49 6.86 -3.36
CA ILE A 232 -12.15 7.31 -2.97
C ILE A 232 -11.34 7.71 -4.20
N ALA A 233 -11.43 6.91 -5.28
CA ALA A 233 -10.69 7.17 -6.51
C ALA A 233 -11.12 8.47 -7.18
N ASP A 234 -12.43 8.78 -7.20
CA ASP A 234 -12.94 10.01 -7.79
C ASP A 234 -12.52 11.23 -6.96
N LEU A 235 -12.67 11.16 -5.65
CA LEU A 235 -12.29 12.24 -4.74
C LEU A 235 -10.79 12.54 -4.81
N THR A 236 -9.96 11.51 -4.73
CA THR A 236 -8.50 11.67 -4.81
C THR A 236 -8.03 12.12 -6.18
N LYS A 237 -8.63 11.62 -7.27
CA LYS A 237 -8.33 12.04 -8.64
C LYS A 237 -8.63 13.53 -8.86
N ARG A 238 -9.74 14.04 -8.32
CA ARG A 238 -10.05 15.49 -8.40
C ARG A 238 -9.05 16.32 -7.62
N ALA A 239 -8.66 15.89 -6.40
CA ALA A 239 -7.64 16.57 -5.62
C ALA A 239 -6.28 16.57 -6.33
N ASP A 240 -5.88 15.45 -6.93
CA ASP A 240 -4.65 15.33 -7.72
C ASP A 240 -4.67 16.23 -8.95
N THR A 241 -5.80 16.28 -9.68
CA THR A 241 -5.96 17.19 -10.83
C THR A 241 -5.84 18.65 -10.40
N ALA A 242 -6.43 19.04 -9.27
CA ALA A 242 -6.30 20.38 -8.72
C ALA A 242 -4.85 20.69 -8.30
N LEU A 243 -4.16 19.74 -7.66
CA LEU A 243 -2.75 19.86 -7.33
C LEU A 243 -1.87 20.04 -8.57
N TYR A 244 -2.14 19.29 -9.63
CA TYR A 244 -1.45 19.46 -10.90
C TYR A 244 -1.67 20.87 -11.49
N GLN A 245 -2.89 21.41 -11.40
CA GLN A 245 -3.19 22.79 -11.80
C GLN A 245 -2.39 23.80 -10.96
N ALA A 246 -2.32 23.61 -9.64
CA ALA A 246 -1.54 24.47 -8.75
C ALA A 246 -0.05 24.48 -9.15
N LYS A 247 0.53 23.30 -9.42
CA LYS A 247 1.92 23.17 -9.89
C LYS A 247 2.13 23.84 -11.25
N SER A 248 1.21 23.68 -12.19
CA SER A 248 1.29 24.25 -13.55
C SER A 248 1.10 25.75 -13.55
N ALA A 249 0.30 26.30 -12.65
CA ALA A 249 0.02 27.74 -12.54
C ALA A 249 1.10 28.55 -11.79
N GLY A 250 2.24 27.91 -11.48
CA GLY A 250 3.40 28.60 -10.86
C GLY A 250 3.71 28.21 -9.43
N ARG A 251 3.10 27.11 -8.93
CA ARG A 251 3.34 26.56 -7.59
C ARG A 251 2.95 27.47 -6.43
N ASN A 252 3.27 27.08 -5.20
CA ASN A 252 3.02 27.83 -3.97
C ASN A 252 1.60 28.39 -3.91
N ARG A 253 0.59 27.55 -4.20
CA ARG A 253 -0.82 27.93 -4.22
C ARG A 253 -1.74 26.77 -3.94
N VAL A 254 -2.99 27.10 -3.68
CA VAL A 254 -4.09 26.15 -3.55
C VAL A 254 -5.00 26.29 -4.75
N GLU A 255 -5.34 25.18 -5.37
CA GLU A 255 -6.38 25.09 -6.39
C GLU A 255 -7.46 24.13 -5.93
N SER A 256 -8.68 24.33 -6.37
CA SER A 256 -9.79 23.45 -6.08
C SER A 256 -10.56 23.15 -7.36
N LEU A 257 -10.93 21.91 -7.56
CA LEU A 257 -11.93 21.56 -8.55
C LEU A 257 -13.29 21.60 -7.85
N ALA A 258 -14.14 22.51 -8.32
CA ALA A 258 -15.54 22.52 -7.92
C ALA A 258 -16.17 21.16 -8.21
N ALA A 259 -17.01 20.71 -7.29
CA ALA A 259 -17.81 19.52 -7.44
C ALA A 259 -18.78 19.64 -8.62
#